data_1736ebf04664656e5709b3ee53dd3de9
#
_entry.id   1736ebf04664656e5709b3ee53dd3de9
#
_cell.length_a   1.000
_cell.length_b   1.000
_cell.length_c   1.000
_cell.angle_alpha   90.00
_cell.angle_beta   90.00
_cell.angle_gamma   90.00
#
_symmetry.space_group_name_H-M   'P 1'
#
loop_
_entity.id
_entity.type
_entity.pdbx_description
1 polymer ?
#
loop_
_entity_poly.entity_id
_entity_poly.type
_entity_poly.pdbx_seq_one_letter_code
_entity_poly.pdbx_strand_id
1 'polypeptide(L)'
;MLDILRFDQQPGIAHRLVSASLATSLLCLAACQISPEQPSSAPQASPVPSRAAIAEETVRYQILSDLSDVRFLVFRAGPFAKLGHNHVVQAKNIRGEIRLSSDIRQSSLFIEIPVRDFHIDGEEARLDEGAEFFPQPDDEAIAGTARNMFGERVLDAAQYPTIEIASVALNGPAWGMDVTVRIKFHGVEREIVVPTVVDRNGGKLLVTALFSINQSDFGIVPMSVLGGAIQVANTVRVRMRIVAGRVDAPPQ
;
A
#
# COMPACT_ATOMS: atom_id res chain seq x y z
N MET A 1 -3.38 -12.82 56.00
CA MET A 1 -4.24 -13.98 55.77
C MET A 1 -4.04 -14.33 54.32
N LEU A 2 -2.96 -15.08 54.09
CA LEU A 2 -2.90 -16.53 53.75
C LEU A 2 -3.64 -16.83 52.45
N ASP A 3 -3.14 -17.44 51.40
CA ASP A 3 -2.06 -18.44 51.16
C ASP A 3 -1.85 -18.48 49.64
N ILE A 4 -0.66 -18.45 49.10
CA ILE A 4 0.25 -19.52 48.74
C ILE A 4 -0.41 -20.69 47.97
N LEU A 5 -0.01 -20.88 46.72
CA LEU A 5 0.34 -22.18 46.19
C LEU A 5 1.31 -22.05 44.99
N ARG A 6 2.56 -22.42 45.28
CA ARG A 6 3.62 -22.89 44.37
C ARG A 6 3.31 -24.32 43.93
N PHE A 7 3.61 -24.63 42.70
CA PHE A 7 4.03 -25.98 42.27
C PHE A 7 4.79 -25.82 40.97
N ASP A 8 5.82 -26.39 40.71
CA ASP A 8 6.92 -27.18 41.21
C ASP A 8 7.71 -27.66 39.99
N GLN A 9 8.99 -27.83 40.18
CA GLN A 9 10.01 -28.14 39.17
C GLN A 9 10.14 -29.65 38.93
N GLN A 10 10.45 -29.98 37.63
CA GLN A 10 11.50 -30.97 37.26
C GLN A 10 11.16 -32.47 37.31
N PRO A 11 11.94 -33.39 36.71
CA PRO A 11 13.14 -33.28 35.92
C PRO A 11 13.22 -34.18 34.65
N GLY A 12 14.33 -33.99 33.93
CA GLY A 12 14.79 -34.65 32.75
C GLY A 12 15.09 -36.15 32.81
N ILE A 13 15.26 -36.75 31.63
CA ILE A 13 15.94 -38.03 31.45
C ILE A 13 16.88 -37.94 30.22
N ALA A 14 18.08 -38.40 30.53
CA ALA A 14 19.26 -38.42 29.69
C ALA A 14 19.34 -39.65 28.75
N HIS A 15 20.16 -39.48 27.73
CA HIS A 15 21.06 -40.46 27.08
C HIS A 15 20.56 -41.84 26.62
N ARG A 16 20.76 -42.12 25.33
CA ARG A 16 21.54 -43.30 24.93
C ARG A 16 22.14 -43.15 23.53
N LEU A 17 23.45 -43.06 23.51
CA LEU A 17 24.34 -43.42 22.41
C LEU A 17 24.28 -44.93 22.20
N VAL A 18 24.21 -45.37 20.95
CA VAL A 18 24.58 -46.75 20.56
C VAL A 18 25.50 -46.64 19.32
N SER A 19 26.75 -46.94 19.57
CA SER A 19 27.78 -47.27 18.58
C SER A 19 27.73 -48.77 18.30
N ALA A 20 27.88 -49.20 17.06
CA ALA A 20 28.35 -50.51 16.64
C ALA A 20 28.77 -50.43 15.16
N SER A 21 30.02 -50.36 14.86
CA SER A 21 31.04 -51.36 14.58
C SER A 21 30.88 -52.09 13.23
N LEU A 22 31.82 -51.75 12.39
CA LEU A 22 32.56 -52.48 11.34
C LEU A 22 32.19 -53.96 11.10
N ALA A 23 32.04 -54.29 9.83
CA ALA A 23 32.55 -55.56 9.25
C ALA A 23 32.89 -55.39 7.76
N THR A 24 34.16 -55.51 7.53
CA THR A 24 34.84 -55.61 6.23
C THR A 24 34.60 -56.98 5.62
N SER A 25 34.20 -57.08 4.35
CA SER A 25 34.34 -58.31 3.60
C SER A 25 34.73 -57.98 2.16
N LEU A 26 35.97 -58.32 1.87
CA LEU A 26 36.63 -58.28 0.57
C LEU A 26 36.24 -59.54 -0.21
N LEU A 27 35.60 -59.41 -1.36
CA LEU A 27 35.45 -60.53 -2.29
C LEU A 27 35.83 -60.06 -3.69
N CYS A 28 37.01 -60.51 -4.16
CA CYS A 28 37.46 -60.40 -5.53
C CYS A 28 36.68 -61.38 -6.40
N LEU A 29 36.07 -60.95 -7.46
CA LEU A 29 35.64 -61.80 -8.57
C LEU A 29 36.00 -61.13 -9.88
N ALA A 30 36.60 -61.97 -10.71
CA ALA A 30 37.27 -61.68 -11.98
C ALA A 30 36.34 -61.07 -13.02
N ALA A 31 36.89 -60.11 -13.76
CA ALA A 31 36.28 -59.46 -14.88
C ALA A 31 36.21 -60.36 -16.13
N CYS A 32 35.01 -60.52 -16.69
CA CYS A 32 34.84 -60.80 -18.11
C CYS A 32 34.52 -59.46 -18.80
N GLN A 33 35.44 -59.01 -19.64
CA GLN A 33 35.24 -57.85 -20.51
C GLN A 33 34.29 -58.22 -21.66
N ILE A 34 33.05 -57.73 -21.59
CA ILE A 34 32.12 -57.67 -22.71
C ILE A 34 32.20 -56.24 -23.22
N SER A 35 32.72 -56.05 -24.46
CA SER A 35 32.66 -54.75 -25.13
C SER A 35 31.22 -54.32 -25.29
N PRO A 36 30.85 -53.13 -24.84
CA PRO A 36 29.51 -52.62 -25.12
C PRO A 36 29.46 -52.14 -26.57
N GLU A 37 28.55 -52.74 -27.33
CA GLU A 37 28.09 -52.28 -28.61
C GLU A 37 27.56 -50.87 -28.48
N GLN A 38 28.09 -49.91 -29.26
CA GLN A 38 27.67 -48.51 -29.24
C GLN A 38 26.18 -48.43 -29.62
N PRO A 39 25.31 -47.87 -28.80
CA PRO A 39 23.94 -47.64 -29.22
C PRO A 39 23.94 -46.58 -30.32
N SER A 40 23.29 -46.93 -31.44
CA SER A 40 22.96 -46.06 -32.56
C SER A 40 22.41 -44.74 -32.06
N SER A 41 22.99 -43.64 -32.54
CA SER A 41 22.57 -42.27 -32.23
C SER A 41 21.06 -42.11 -32.44
N ALA A 42 20.34 -41.92 -31.34
CA ALA A 42 18.96 -41.46 -31.39
C ALA A 42 18.88 -40.12 -32.14
N PRO A 43 17.81 -39.87 -32.91
CA PRO A 43 17.66 -38.61 -33.60
C PRO A 43 17.72 -37.47 -32.57
N GLN A 44 18.67 -36.53 -32.71
CA GLN A 44 18.70 -35.31 -31.94
C GLN A 44 17.38 -34.58 -32.19
N ALA A 45 16.53 -34.53 -31.16
CA ALA A 45 15.40 -33.64 -31.17
C ALA A 45 15.93 -32.22 -31.39
N SER A 46 15.50 -31.59 -32.47
CA SER A 46 15.79 -30.19 -32.75
C SER A 46 15.40 -29.39 -31.51
N PRO A 47 16.22 -28.44 -31.04
CA PRO A 47 15.84 -27.61 -29.89
C PRO A 47 14.52 -26.93 -30.21
N VAL A 48 13.49 -27.24 -29.44
CA VAL A 48 12.25 -26.46 -29.44
C VAL A 48 12.68 -25.02 -29.21
N PRO A 49 12.34 -24.07 -30.11
CA PRO A 49 12.74 -22.70 -29.91
C PRO A 49 12.23 -22.29 -28.51
N SER A 50 13.18 -21.97 -27.66
CA SER A 50 12.87 -21.36 -26.37
C SER A 50 11.93 -20.19 -26.67
N ARG A 51 10.71 -20.23 -26.11
CA ARG A 51 9.78 -19.13 -26.19
C ARG A 51 10.53 -17.94 -25.63
N ALA A 52 11.10 -17.11 -26.52
CA ALA A 52 11.76 -15.89 -26.14
C ALA A 52 10.77 -15.20 -25.17
N ALA A 53 11.22 -14.90 -23.97
CA ALA A 53 10.43 -14.16 -23.01
C ALA A 53 9.97 -12.91 -23.75
N ILE A 54 8.68 -12.88 -24.13
CA ILE A 54 8.07 -11.72 -24.74
C ILE A 54 8.24 -10.66 -23.65
N ALA A 55 9.08 -9.68 -23.91
CA ALA A 55 9.22 -8.55 -23.00
C ALA A 55 7.82 -8.04 -22.75
N GLU A 56 7.35 -8.13 -21.52
CA GLU A 56 5.98 -7.80 -21.17
C GLU A 56 5.77 -6.32 -21.49
N GLU A 57 4.92 -6.04 -22.47
CA GLU A 57 4.67 -4.69 -22.93
C GLU A 57 3.97 -3.91 -21.81
N THR A 58 4.72 -3.03 -21.18
CA THR A 58 4.23 -2.18 -20.10
C THR A 58 3.96 -0.78 -20.65
N VAL A 59 2.72 -0.33 -20.56
CA VAL A 59 2.32 1.02 -20.95
C VAL A 59 2.41 1.95 -19.74
N ARG A 60 3.10 3.07 -19.89
CA ARG A 60 3.24 4.08 -18.84
C ARG A 60 2.16 5.13 -18.94
N TYR A 61 1.62 5.49 -17.79
CA TYR A 61 0.66 6.59 -17.62
C TYR A 61 1.18 7.54 -16.56
N GLN A 62 1.18 8.84 -16.86
CA GLN A 62 1.54 9.90 -15.91
C GLN A 62 0.30 10.45 -15.26
N ILE A 63 0.30 10.66 -13.94
CA ILE A 63 -0.82 11.27 -13.23
C ILE A 63 -1.01 12.72 -13.70
N LEU A 64 -2.24 13.05 -13.98
CA LEU A 64 -2.69 14.39 -14.37
C LEU A 64 -3.34 15.05 -13.14
N SER A 65 -2.54 15.81 -12.39
CA SER A 65 -2.96 16.40 -11.12
C SER A 65 -4.23 17.23 -11.24
N ASP A 66 -4.31 18.09 -12.26
CA ASP A 66 -5.44 18.99 -12.46
C ASP A 66 -6.77 18.29 -12.79
N LEU A 67 -6.68 17.01 -13.23
CA LEU A 67 -7.84 16.17 -13.52
C LEU A 67 -8.11 15.16 -12.41
N SER A 68 -7.22 15.08 -11.42
CA SER A 68 -7.31 14.16 -10.26
C SER A 68 -7.92 14.87 -9.07
N ASP A 69 -8.62 14.12 -8.23
CA ASP A 69 -9.23 14.62 -7.00
C ASP A 69 -9.04 13.60 -5.89
N VAL A 70 -8.29 13.98 -4.88
CA VAL A 70 -8.07 13.16 -3.68
C VAL A 70 -8.44 13.99 -2.47
N ARG A 71 -9.42 13.51 -1.70
CA ARG A 71 -9.95 14.20 -0.53
C ARG A 71 -9.80 13.32 0.70
N PHE A 72 -9.38 13.95 1.77
CA PHE A 72 -9.38 13.40 3.11
C PHE A 72 -10.52 14.04 3.89
N LEU A 73 -11.50 13.23 4.25
CA LEU A 73 -12.69 13.68 4.98
C LEU A 73 -12.46 13.46 6.47
N VAL A 74 -12.31 14.54 7.18
CA VAL A 74 -11.93 14.57 8.60
C VAL A 74 -13.13 14.94 9.42
N PHE A 75 -13.52 14.07 10.36
CA PHE A 75 -14.72 14.23 11.14
C PHE A 75 -14.41 14.71 12.56
N ARG A 76 -15.29 15.55 13.09
CA ARG A 76 -15.30 15.94 14.49
C ARG A 76 -15.80 14.81 15.37
N ALA A 77 -15.30 14.74 16.61
CA ALA A 77 -15.67 13.75 17.60
C ALA A 77 -15.70 14.36 19.01
N GLY A 78 -16.06 13.57 20.00
CA GLY A 78 -16.14 13.97 21.40
C GLY A 78 -17.53 14.48 21.83
N PRO A 79 -17.74 14.66 23.15
CA PRO A 79 -19.04 15.06 23.69
C PRO A 79 -19.56 16.41 23.15
N PHE A 80 -18.65 17.33 22.84
CA PHE A 80 -18.97 18.63 22.28
C PHE A 80 -18.61 18.77 20.80
N ALA A 81 -18.66 17.67 20.06
CA ALA A 81 -18.37 17.65 18.63
C ALA A 81 -19.14 18.70 17.82
N LYS A 82 -20.37 19.05 18.26
CA LYS A 82 -21.21 20.07 17.60
C LYS A 82 -20.61 21.48 17.61
N LEU A 83 -19.63 21.75 18.46
CA LEU A 83 -18.91 23.04 18.49
C LEU A 83 -17.71 23.08 17.53
N GLY A 84 -17.36 21.97 16.91
CA GLY A 84 -16.33 21.89 15.89
C GLY A 84 -16.92 21.71 14.49
N HIS A 85 -16.05 21.59 13.49
CA HIS A 85 -16.41 21.40 12.10
C HIS A 85 -15.86 20.06 11.58
N ASN A 86 -16.54 19.48 10.59
CA ASN A 86 -15.91 18.49 9.71
C ASN A 86 -15.11 19.23 8.65
N HIS A 87 -13.99 18.67 8.23
CA HIS A 87 -13.09 19.29 7.27
C HIS A 87 -12.92 18.44 6.02
N VAL A 88 -12.86 19.10 4.87
CA VAL A 88 -12.45 18.50 3.60
C VAL A 88 -11.04 18.98 3.27
N VAL A 89 -10.09 18.05 3.27
CA VAL A 89 -8.70 18.35 2.90
C VAL A 89 -8.44 17.76 1.52
N GLN A 90 -8.26 18.63 0.52
CA GLN A 90 -8.05 18.23 -0.85
C GLN A 90 -6.56 18.27 -1.21
N ALA A 91 -6.04 17.16 -1.75
CA ALA A 91 -4.67 17.12 -2.23
C ALA A 91 -4.53 17.89 -3.55
N LYS A 92 -3.44 18.64 -3.67
CA LYS A 92 -3.04 19.34 -4.90
C LYS A 92 -1.64 18.90 -5.33
N ASN A 93 -1.28 19.17 -6.56
CA ASN A 93 0.04 18.86 -7.12
C ASN A 93 0.45 17.37 -6.96
N ILE A 94 -0.54 16.48 -7.10
CA ILE A 94 -0.34 15.03 -7.04
C ILE A 94 0.58 14.60 -8.18
N ARG A 95 1.62 13.83 -7.87
CA ARG A 95 2.57 13.31 -8.85
C ARG A 95 2.56 11.79 -8.83
N GLY A 96 3.05 11.19 -9.90
CA GLY A 96 3.23 9.75 -9.94
C GLY A 96 2.97 9.14 -11.29
N GLU A 97 3.12 7.83 -11.35
CA GLU A 97 2.94 7.06 -12.58
C GLU A 97 2.20 5.75 -12.30
N ILE A 98 1.54 5.25 -13.34
CA ILE A 98 0.98 3.91 -13.39
C ILE A 98 1.65 3.18 -14.54
N ARG A 99 2.20 2.01 -14.25
CA ARG A 99 2.75 1.09 -15.26
C ARG A 99 1.76 -0.04 -15.43
N LEU A 100 1.12 -0.08 -16.57
CA LEU A 100 0.09 -1.04 -16.89
C LEU A 100 0.67 -2.16 -17.74
N SER A 101 0.73 -3.37 -17.19
CA SER A 101 1.12 -4.59 -17.88
C SER A 101 -0.06 -5.24 -18.59
N SER A 102 0.22 -6.09 -19.58
CA SER A 102 -0.77 -7.00 -20.19
C SER A 102 -1.38 -7.96 -19.18
N ASP A 103 -0.59 -8.48 -18.21
CA ASP A 103 -1.12 -9.08 -16.99
C ASP A 103 -1.29 -7.97 -15.93
N ILE A 104 -2.54 -7.62 -15.66
CA ILE A 104 -2.88 -6.54 -14.73
C ILE A 104 -2.24 -6.72 -13.34
N ARG A 105 -1.99 -7.95 -12.91
CA ARG A 105 -1.37 -8.24 -11.61
C ARG A 105 0.11 -7.84 -11.54
N GLN A 106 0.74 -7.67 -12.70
CA GLN A 106 2.12 -7.18 -12.81
C GLN A 106 2.19 -5.67 -13.03
N SER A 107 1.03 -5.01 -13.06
CA SER A 107 0.96 -3.57 -13.09
C SER A 107 1.44 -2.97 -11.78
N SER A 108 1.88 -1.72 -11.82
CA SER A 108 2.32 -1.01 -10.62
C SER A 108 1.87 0.44 -10.66
N LEU A 109 1.75 1.02 -9.47
CA LEU A 109 1.50 2.44 -9.31
C LEU A 109 2.44 3.02 -8.26
N PHE A 110 2.79 4.29 -8.46
CA PHE A 110 3.44 5.14 -7.47
C PHE A 110 2.78 6.51 -7.49
N ILE A 111 2.41 7.00 -6.30
CA ILE A 111 1.77 8.31 -6.10
C ILE A 111 2.54 9.03 -4.99
N GLU A 112 2.81 10.30 -5.24
CA GLU A 112 3.38 11.23 -4.27
C GLU A 112 2.43 12.41 -4.10
N ILE A 113 2.08 12.72 -2.86
CA ILE A 113 1.17 13.81 -2.49
C ILE A 113 1.93 14.79 -1.59
N PRO A 114 2.20 16.02 -2.05
CA PRO A 114 2.82 17.05 -1.23
C PRO A 114 1.87 17.50 -0.12
N VAL A 115 2.27 17.34 1.15
CA VAL A 115 1.43 17.66 2.32
C VAL A 115 1.15 19.16 2.41
N ARG A 116 2.13 20.00 2.08
CA ARG A 116 1.98 21.47 2.16
C ARG A 116 1.07 22.07 1.10
N ASP A 117 0.77 21.29 0.05
CA ASP A 117 -0.10 21.71 -1.04
C ASP A 117 -1.57 21.33 -0.81
N PHE A 118 -1.90 20.87 0.39
CA PHE A 118 -3.28 20.60 0.75
C PHE A 118 -4.11 21.87 0.76
N HIS A 119 -5.26 21.82 0.09
CA HIS A 119 -6.29 22.83 0.13
C HIS A 119 -7.37 22.43 1.13
N ILE A 120 -7.59 23.27 2.14
CA ILE A 120 -8.45 22.95 3.26
C ILE A 120 -9.77 23.69 3.10
N ASP A 121 -10.86 22.95 3.23
CA ASP A 121 -12.23 23.47 3.26
C ASP A 121 -12.59 24.35 2.06
N GLY A 122 -12.11 24.03 0.86
CA GLY A 122 -12.56 24.67 -0.37
C GLY A 122 -14.07 24.53 -0.53
N GLU A 123 -14.76 25.63 -0.85
CA GLU A 123 -16.23 25.69 -0.92
C GLU A 123 -16.82 24.61 -1.83
N GLU A 124 -16.30 24.48 -3.06
CA GLU A 124 -16.75 23.47 -4.01
C GLU A 124 -16.59 22.04 -3.47
N ALA A 125 -15.42 21.74 -2.88
CA ALA A 125 -15.16 20.41 -2.33
C ALA A 125 -16.09 20.08 -1.17
N ARG A 126 -16.43 21.05 -0.33
CA ARG A 126 -17.38 20.86 0.77
C ARG A 126 -18.82 20.69 0.28
N LEU A 127 -19.21 21.44 -0.73
CA LEU A 127 -20.53 21.30 -1.39
C LEU A 127 -20.73 19.88 -1.94
N ASP A 128 -19.72 19.35 -2.61
CA ASP A 128 -19.73 17.97 -3.18
C ASP A 128 -19.84 16.88 -2.13
N GLU A 129 -19.27 17.09 -0.93
CA GLU A 129 -19.31 16.11 0.16
C GLU A 129 -20.61 16.16 0.97
N GLY A 130 -21.44 17.18 0.75
CA GLY A 130 -22.83 17.24 1.25
C GLY A 130 -22.99 17.86 2.64
N ALA A 131 -24.20 17.67 3.19
CA ALA A 131 -24.68 18.41 4.36
C ALA A 131 -23.84 18.21 5.64
N GLU A 132 -23.10 17.11 5.76
CA GLU A 132 -22.24 16.85 6.92
C GLU A 132 -21.09 17.86 7.05
N PHE A 133 -20.77 18.57 5.96
CA PHE A 133 -19.69 19.55 5.89
C PHE A 133 -20.20 20.99 5.94
N PHE A 134 -21.46 21.24 6.29
CA PHE A 134 -22.02 22.57 6.51
C PHE A 134 -22.15 22.91 8.00
N PRO A 135 -22.14 24.21 8.36
CA PRO A 135 -21.86 25.37 7.50
C PRO A 135 -20.38 25.44 7.08
N GLN A 136 -20.07 26.30 6.09
CA GLN A 136 -18.71 26.64 5.70
C GLN A 136 -18.03 27.37 6.87
N PRO A 137 -16.83 26.94 7.33
CA PRO A 137 -16.04 27.72 8.27
C PRO A 137 -15.60 29.04 7.64
N ASP A 138 -15.42 30.07 8.45
CA ASP A 138 -14.85 31.32 7.99
C ASP A 138 -13.33 31.19 7.72
N ASP A 139 -12.76 32.20 7.08
CA ASP A 139 -11.36 32.20 6.66
C ASP A 139 -10.40 32.09 7.86
N GLU A 140 -10.76 32.66 9.01
CA GLU A 140 -9.94 32.59 10.24
C GLU A 140 -9.93 31.16 10.80
N ALA A 141 -11.07 30.50 10.81
CA ALA A 141 -11.19 29.09 11.23
C ALA A 141 -10.41 28.16 10.26
N ILE A 142 -10.51 28.38 8.95
CA ILE A 142 -9.75 27.63 7.93
C ILE A 142 -8.25 27.83 8.14
N ALA A 143 -7.79 29.08 8.30
CA ALA A 143 -6.38 29.38 8.55
C ALA A 143 -5.89 28.77 9.88
N GLY A 144 -6.74 28.76 10.92
CA GLY A 144 -6.46 28.09 12.20
C GLY A 144 -6.31 26.59 12.04
N THR A 145 -7.20 25.96 11.29
CA THR A 145 -7.14 24.53 10.94
C THR A 145 -5.86 24.20 10.19
N ALA A 146 -5.49 25.01 9.20
CA ALA A 146 -4.27 24.84 8.42
C ALA A 146 -3.00 24.88 9.32
N ARG A 147 -2.90 25.90 10.19
CA ARG A 147 -1.77 26.01 11.12
C ARG A 147 -1.64 24.80 12.04
N ASN A 148 -2.77 24.34 12.59
CA ASN A 148 -2.78 23.18 13.48
C ASN A 148 -2.42 21.90 12.71
N MET A 149 -3.00 21.69 11.54
CA MET A 149 -2.84 20.48 10.75
C MET A 149 -1.39 20.33 10.24
N PHE A 150 -0.78 21.40 9.72
CA PHE A 150 0.59 21.35 9.22
C PHE A 150 1.67 21.38 10.31
N GLY A 151 1.28 21.70 11.52
CA GLY A 151 2.21 21.81 12.67
C GLY A 151 2.73 20.47 13.16
N GLU A 152 3.79 20.53 13.97
CA GLU A 152 4.51 19.40 14.57
C GLU A 152 3.60 18.42 15.34
N ARG A 153 2.48 18.92 15.89
CA ARG A 153 1.56 18.10 16.71
C ARG A 153 0.64 17.22 15.89
N VAL A 154 0.51 17.44 14.59
CA VAL A 154 -0.40 16.69 13.71
C VAL A 154 0.37 16.09 12.53
N LEU A 155 0.58 16.84 11.45
CA LEU A 155 1.24 16.29 10.26
C LEU A 155 2.76 16.52 10.23
N ASP A 156 3.26 17.46 11.04
CA ASP A 156 4.66 17.90 10.99
C ASP A 156 5.19 18.02 9.55
N ALA A 157 4.49 18.84 8.77
CA ALA A 157 4.73 18.98 7.34
C ALA A 157 6.13 19.54 6.99
N ALA A 158 6.88 19.99 7.98
CA ALA A 158 8.29 20.38 7.83
C ALA A 158 9.19 19.15 7.76
N GLN A 159 8.95 18.17 8.61
CA GLN A 159 9.72 16.93 8.68
C GLN A 159 9.19 15.88 7.70
N TYR A 160 7.87 15.83 7.49
CA TYR A 160 7.20 14.85 6.63
C TYR A 160 6.46 15.54 5.48
N PRO A 161 7.17 16.07 4.47
CA PRO A 161 6.59 16.91 3.44
C PRO A 161 5.73 16.17 2.41
N THR A 162 5.81 14.85 2.36
CA THR A 162 5.11 14.03 1.34
C THR A 162 4.45 12.80 1.92
N ILE A 163 3.34 12.39 1.30
CA ILE A 163 2.76 11.06 1.43
C ILE A 163 3.15 10.28 0.19
N GLU A 164 3.75 9.10 0.36
CA GLU A 164 4.10 8.20 -0.73
C GLU A 164 3.18 6.97 -0.70
N ILE A 165 2.67 6.58 -1.86
CA ILE A 165 1.80 5.40 -2.01
C ILE A 165 2.35 4.56 -3.16
N ALA A 166 2.72 3.32 -2.88
CA ALA A 166 3.21 2.37 -3.87
C ALA A 166 2.38 1.08 -3.84
N SER A 167 2.05 0.53 -5.00
CA SER A 167 1.41 -0.78 -5.04
C SER A 167 2.38 -1.88 -4.64
N VAL A 168 1.87 -2.86 -3.89
CA VAL A 168 2.59 -4.07 -3.47
C VAL A 168 2.05 -5.29 -4.21
N ALA A 169 0.73 -5.39 -4.32
CA ALA A 169 0.05 -6.47 -5.02
C ALA A 169 -1.29 -5.98 -5.59
N LEU A 170 -1.68 -6.56 -6.71
CA LEU A 170 -2.96 -6.31 -7.36
C LEU A 170 -3.71 -7.64 -7.50
N ASN A 171 -4.92 -7.70 -6.98
CA ASN A 171 -5.77 -8.88 -7.01
C ASN A 171 -7.14 -8.52 -7.57
N GLY A 172 -7.81 -9.50 -8.20
CA GLY A 172 -9.15 -9.31 -8.75
C GLY A 172 -9.18 -9.03 -10.25
N PRO A 173 -10.38 -8.79 -10.81
CA PRO A 173 -10.57 -8.53 -12.23
C PRO A 173 -10.09 -7.13 -12.63
N ALA A 174 -9.81 -6.95 -13.92
CA ALA A 174 -9.24 -5.70 -14.44
C ALA A 174 -10.12 -4.44 -14.25
N TRP A 175 -11.43 -4.63 -14.03
CA TRP A 175 -12.38 -3.52 -13.82
C TRP A 175 -12.59 -3.16 -12.34
N GLY A 176 -12.20 -4.04 -11.41
CA GLY A 176 -12.37 -3.82 -9.97
C GLY A 176 -11.37 -4.67 -9.20
N MET A 177 -10.35 -4.04 -8.65
CA MET A 177 -9.23 -4.72 -8.02
C MET A 177 -9.11 -4.35 -6.56
N ASP A 178 -8.65 -5.32 -5.78
CA ASP A 178 -8.09 -5.09 -4.47
C ASP A 178 -6.59 -4.82 -4.64
N VAL A 179 -6.20 -3.57 -4.49
CA VAL A 179 -4.80 -3.15 -4.57
C VAL A 179 -4.22 -3.08 -3.17
N THR A 180 -3.28 -3.95 -2.86
CA THR A 180 -2.46 -3.78 -1.65
C THR A 180 -1.47 -2.66 -1.92
N VAL A 181 -1.57 -1.59 -1.15
CA VAL A 181 -0.66 -0.45 -1.23
C VAL A 181 0.14 -0.30 0.04
N ARG A 182 1.40 0.08 -0.11
CA ARG A 182 2.24 0.58 0.97
C ARG A 182 2.14 2.09 0.99
N ILE A 183 1.67 2.62 2.11
CA ILE A 183 1.56 4.06 2.36
C ILE A 183 2.67 4.43 3.35
N LYS A 184 3.51 5.39 2.95
CA LYS A 184 4.46 6.05 3.84
C LYS A 184 3.92 7.44 4.15
N PHE A 185 3.57 7.64 5.39
CA PHE A 185 2.96 8.87 5.87
C PHE A 185 3.47 9.18 7.30
N HIS A 186 3.80 10.42 7.56
CA HIS A 186 4.30 10.86 8.87
C HIS A 186 5.48 10.01 9.40
N GLY A 187 6.37 9.57 8.49
CA GLY A 187 7.52 8.71 8.82
C GLY A 187 7.21 7.24 9.08
N VAL A 188 5.94 6.84 9.01
CA VAL A 188 5.49 5.47 9.27
C VAL A 188 5.00 4.83 7.98
N GLU A 189 5.37 3.57 7.75
CA GLU A 189 4.88 2.77 6.62
C GLU A 189 3.80 1.78 7.08
N ARG A 190 2.72 1.67 6.29
CA ARG A 190 1.64 0.69 6.47
C ARG A 190 1.20 0.10 5.15
N GLU A 191 0.89 -1.17 5.16
CA GLU A 191 0.22 -1.82 4.03
C GLU A 191 -1.26 -1.95 4.32
N ILE A 192 -2.06 -1.54 3.35
CA ILE A 192 -3.52 -1.67 3.40
C ILE A 192 -4.05 -2.17 2.06
N VAL A 193 -5.19 -2.83 2.09
CA VAL A 193 -5.91 -3.24 0.88
C VAL A 193 -6.93 -2.17 0.54
N VAL A 194 -6.84 -1.65 -0.69
CA VAL A 194 -7.71 -0.59 -1.21
C VAL A 194 -8.53 -1.15 -2.37
N PRO A 195 -9.84 -1.32 -2.20
CA PRO A 195 -10.74 -1.66 -3.32
C PRO A 195 -10.76 -0.51 -4.33
N THR A 196 -10.49 -0.83 -5.59
CA THR A 196 -10.41 0.15 -6.67
C THR A 196 -11.28 -0.23 -7.86
N VAL A 197 -11.81 0.78 -8.54
CA VAL A 197 -12.41 0.64 -9.87
C VAL A 197 -11.49 1.32 -10.89
N VAL A 198 -11.19 0.59 -11.97
CA VAL A 198 -10.33 1.10 -13.03
C VAL A 198 -11.11 1.16 -14.33
N ASP A 199 -11.16 2.35 -14.92
CA ASP A 199 -11.75 2.59 -16.24
C ASP A 199 -10.69 3.09 -17.22
N ARG A 200 -10.82 2.68 -18.49
CA ARG A 200 -9.91 3.07 -19.57
C ARG A 200 -10.70 3.75 -20.67
N ASN A 201 -10.45 5.01 -20.88
CA ASN A 201 -11.15 5.78 -21.91
C ASN A 201 -10.21 6.79 -22.58
N GLY A 202 -10.20 6.79 -23.92
CA GLY A 202 -9.52 7.81 -24.72
C GLY A 202 -8.04 8.01 -24.41
N GLY A 203 -7.30 6.92 -24.11
CA GLY A 203 -5.86 7.01 -23.77
C GLY A 203 -5.60 7.45 -22.33
N LYS A 204 -6.64 7.55 -21.51
CA LYS A 204 -6.52 7.85 -20.07
C LYS A 204 -6.94 6.64 -19.23
N LEU A 205 -6.36 6.56 -18.03
CA LEU A 205 -6.83 5.71 -16.95
C LEU A 205 -7.56 6.58 -15.93
N LEU A 206 -8.71 6.10 -15.48
CA LEU A 206 -9.41 6.64 -14.33
C LEU A 206 -9.41 5.56 -13.25
N VAL A 207 -8.83 5.86 -12.10
CA VAL A 207 -8.80 4.98 -10.92
C VAL A 207 -9.57 5.66 -9.81
N THR A 208 -10.59 4.98 -9.28
CA THR A 208 -11.38 5.48 -8.16
C THR A 208 -11.30 4.52 -6.99
N ALA A 209 -11.25 5.08 -5.79
CA ALA A 209 -11.25 4.32 -4.54
C ALA A 209 -11.94 5.11 -3.42
N LEU A 210 -12.56 4.38 -2.51
CA LEU A 210 -13.10 4.89 -1.26
C LEU A 210 -12.66 3.95 -0.14
N PHE A 211 -11.87 4.47 0.81
CA PHE A 211 -11.35 3.69 1.93
C PHE A 211 -11.18 4.57 3.17
N SER A 212 -10.74 3.99 4.26
CA SER A 212 -10.45 4.73 5.50
C SER A 212 -9.08 4.35 6.04
N ILE A 213 -8.45 5.31 6.70
CA ILE A 213 -7.21 5.13 7.46
C ILE A 213 -7.43 5.65 8.87
N ASN A 214 -6.67 5.13 9.83
CA ASN A 214 -6.63 5.72 11.17
C ASN A 214 -5.35 6.56 11.32
N GLN A 215 -5.47 7.76 11.84
CA GLN A 215 -4.34 8.64 12.11
C GLN A 215 -3.31 7.97 13.02
N SER A 216 -3.78 7.24 14.04
CA SER A 216 -2.92 6.51 14.99
C SER A 216 -2.06 5.43 14.35
N ASP A 217 -2.49 4.83 13.24
CA ASP A 217 -1.71 3.81 12.53
C ASP A 217 -0.42 4.41 11.94
N PHE A 218 -0.40 5.72 11.73
CA PHE A 218 0.75 6.49 11.24
C PHE A 218 1.44 7.33 12.34
N GLY A 219 1.17 7.02 13.61
CA GLY A 219 1.78 7.72 14.74
C GLY A 219 1.23 9.13 14.99
N ILE A 220 0.17 9.53 14.28
CA ILE A 220 -0.47 10.82 14.46
C ILE A 220 -1.47 10.71 15.62
N VAL A 221 -1.34 11.63 16.58
CA VAL A 221 -2.32 11.76 17.66
C VAL A 221 -3.43 12.71 17.20
N PRO A 222 -4.69 12.23 17.05
CA PRO A 222 -5.79 13.09 16.66
C PRO A 222 -5.91 14.32 17.54
N MET A 223 -6.10 15.49 16.93
CA MET A 223 -6.19 16.74 17.66
C MET A 223 -7.35 16.70 18.66
N SER A 224 -7.09 17.21 19.85
CA SER A 224 -8.06 17.27 20.94
C SER A 224 -7.89 18.56 21.72
N VAL A 225 -8.99 19.20 22.06
CA VAL A 225 -9.03 20.42 22.87
C VAL A 225 -10.05 20.29 24.02
N LEU A 226 -9.97 21.19 24.99
CA LEU A 226 -10.83 21.20 26.18
C LEU A 226 -10.87 19.84 26.90
N GLY A 227 -9.69 19.23 27.10
CA GLY A 227 -9.59 17.94 27.80
C GLY A 227 -10.29 16.77 27.09
N GLY A 228 -10.42 16.81 25.78
CA GLY A 228 -11.09 15.77 25.01
C GLY A 228 -12.56 16.05 24.70
N ALA A 229 -13.07 17.19 25.12
CA ALA A 229 -14.49 17.53 24.86
C ALA A 229 -14.77 17.79 23.36
N ILE A 230 -13.82 18.34 22.65
CA ILE A 230 -13.83 18.48 21.18
C ILE A 230 -12.60 17.75 20.65
N GLN A 231 -12.81 16.83 19.73
CA GLN A 231 -11.77 15.99 19.15
C GLN A 231 -11.92 15.88 17.64
N VAL A 232 -10.84 15.55 16.98
CA VAL A 232 -10.85 15.02 15.62
C VAL A 232 -10.97 13.50 15.70
N ALA A 233 -11.82 12.89 14.88
CA ALA A 233 -11.96 11.45 14.82
C ALA A 233 -10.63 10.81 14.37
N ASN A 234 -10.28 9.66 14.96
CA ASN A 234 -9.09 8.93 14.55
C ASN A 234 -9.17 8.44 13.09
N THR A 235 -10.36 8.03 12.68
CA THR A 235 -10.60 7.54 11.32
C THR A 235 -10.82 8.71 10.36
N VAL A 236 -10.03 8.73 9.29
CA VAL A 236 -10.13 9.63 8.14
C VAL A 236 -10.62 8.83 6.96
N ARG A 237 -11.70 9.28 6.31
CA ARG A 237 -12.18 8.68 5.07
C ARG A 237 -11.43 9.30 3.89
N VAL A 238 -10.93 8.46 2.99
CA VAL A 238 -10.21 8.90 1.79
C VAL A 238 -11.06 8.60 0.57
N ARG A 239 -11.36 9.64 -0.21
CA ARG A 239 -12.01 9.55 -1.51
C ARG A 239 -10.99 9.90 -2.58
N MET A 240 -10.72 8.97 -3.47
CA MET A 240 -9.67 9.09 -4.47
C MET A 240 -10.25 8.93 -5.88
N ARG A 241 -9.93 9.87 -6.75
CA ARG A 241 -10.17 9.84 -8.18
C ARG A 241 -8.90 10.29 -8.87
N ILE A 242 -8.12 9.33 -9.38
CA ILE A 242 -6.88 9.59 -10.10
C ILE A 242 -7.14 9.46 -11.60
N VAL A 243 -6.74 10.47 -12.34
CA VAL A 243 -6.69 10.46 -13.81
C VAL A 243 -5.22 10.42 -14.24
N ALA A 244 -4.88 9.45 -15.08
CA ALA A 244 -3.53 9.35 -15.65
C ALA A 244 -3.59 9.28 -17.18
N GLY A 245 -2.77 10.07 -17.84
CA GLY A 245 -2.62 10.09 -19.29
C GLY A 245 -1.50 9.18 -19.77
N ARG A 246 -1.69 8.50 -20.89
CA ARG A 246 -0.67 7.67 -21.51
C ARG A 246 0.53 8.52 -21.92
N VAL A 247 1.72 8.06 -21.56
CA VAL A 247 2.98 8.62 -22.03
C VAL A 247 3.36 7.87 -23.29
N ASP A 248 3.30 8.53 -24.45
CA ASP A 248 3.76 7.94 -25.70
C ASP A 248 5.26 7.71 -25.62
N ALA A 249 5.71 6.54 -26.08
CA ALA A 249 7.13 6.30 -26.21
C ALA A 249 7.73 7.38 -27.14
N PRO A 250 8.92 7.93 -26.85
CA PRO A 250 9.57 8.83 -27.77
C PRO A 250 9.70 8.14 -29.13
N PRO A 251 9.52 8.85 -30.25
CA PRO A 251 9.74 8.27 -31.58
C PRO A 251 11.16 7.71 -31.64
N GLN A 252 11.27 6.44 -32.07
CA GLN A 252 12.54 5.73 -32.25
C GLN A 252 13.29 6.30 -33.45
#